data_25662339e3036ab19f6d39c4ba332c19
#
_entry.id   25662339e3036ab19f6d39c4ba332c19
#
_cell.length_a   1.000
_cell.length_b   1.000
_cell.length_c   1.000
_cell.angle_alpha   90.00
_cell.angle_beta   90.00
_cell.angle_gamma   90.00
#
_symmetry.space_group_name_H-M   'P 1'
#
loop_
_entity.id
_entity.type
_entity.pdbx_description
1 polymer ?
#
loop_
_entity_poly.entity_id
_entity_poly.type
_entity_poly.pdbx_seq_one_letter_code
_entity_poly.pdbx_strand_id
1 'polypeptide(L)'
;MPKKPVYFYIIISLVIIILIGFIPDTSIIIPVENANASDYNKASFWYYPWGKSITHKGVDIFSPLGTKVIAPCDGLIVKTASNPFGGNYVLMLGAKWRLHYFAHLNATYTVPFSYVHKGEVIAAVGNTGNAYGKAPHLHYAIYTMIPYLHQMDTCRQGIQKIWYINPIELFGKK
;
A
#
# COMPACT_ATOMS: atom_id res chain seq x y z
N MET A 1 10.85 -33.61 33.20
CA MET A 1 11.01 -32.23 32.76
C MET A 1 9.71 -31.47 33.02
N PRO A 2 9.70 -30.28 33.63
CA PRO A 2 8.46 -29.51 33.82
C PRO A 2 7.83 -29.16 32.49
N LYS A 3 6.51 -29.37 32.35
CA LYS A 3 5.75 -28.96 31.15
C LYS A 3 5.75 -27.42 31.05
N LYS A 4 6.20 -26.87 29.94
CA LYS A 4 6.13 -25.43 29.71
C LYS A 4 4.67 -24.98 29.67
N PRO A 5 4.32 -23.84 30.23
CA PRO A 5 2.95 -23.35 30.26
C PRO A 5 2.45 -22.97 28.87
N VAL A 6 1.15 -23.02 28.65
CA VAL A 6 0.50 -22.76 27.33
C VAL A 6 0.89 -21.41 26.76
N TYR A 7 1.01 -20.36 27.57
CA TYR A 7 1.41 -19.03 27.15
C TYR A 7 2.80 -19.00 26.48
N PHE A 8 3.72 -19.89 26.85
CA PHE A 8 5.04 -20.03 26.26
C PHE A 8 4.92 -20.42 24.76
N TYR A 9 4.04 -21.35 24.43
CA TYR A 9 3.82 -21.77 23.04
C TYR A 9 3.09 -20.70 22.24
N ILE A 10 2.16 -19.96 22.86
CA ILE A 10 1.47 -18.83 22.24
C ILE A 10 2.47 -17.74 21.85
N ILE A 11 3.37 -17.35 22.76
CA ILE A 11 4.40 -16.35 22.51
C ILE A 11 5.31 -16.79 21.37
N ILE A 12 5.79 -18.03 21.37
CA ILE A 12 6.63 -18.56 20.30
C ILE A 12 5.89 -18.51 18.95
N SER A 13 4.63 -18.93 18.91
CA SER A 13 3.82 -18.90 17.70
C SER A 13 3.66 -17.46 17.16
N LEU A 14 3.39 -16.48 18.02
CA LEU A 14 3.30 -15.07 17.64
C LEU A 14 4.62 -14.54 17.10
N VAL A 15 5.75 -14.88 17.73
CA VAL A 15 7.08 -14.49 17.24
C VAL A 15 7.35 -15.10 15.87
N ILE A 16 7.04 -16.39 15.67
CA ILE A 16 7.21 -17.06 14.38
C ILE A 16 6.35 -16.38 13.30
N ILE A 17 5.08 -16.07 13.60
CA ILE A 17 4.19 -15.37 12.66
C ILE A 17 4.78 -14.01 12.27
N ILE A 18 5.26 -13.23 13.24
CA ILE A 18 5.89 -11.94 12.95
C ILE A 18 7.11 -12.13 12.05
N LEU A 19 7.97 -13.10 12.33
CA LEU A 19 9.21 -13.35 11.57
C LEU A 19 8.93 -13.83 10.14
N ILE A 20 7.89 -14.64 9.92
CA ILE A 20 7.48 -15.07 8.58
C ILE A 20 7.22 -13.89 7.66
N GLY A 21 6.64 -12.80 8.14
CA GLY A 21 6.39 -11.60 7.33
C GLY A 21 7.65 -10.89 6.82
N PHE A 22 8.84 -11.23 7.34
CA PHE A 22 10.12 -10.66 6.92
C PHE A 22 10.88 -11.51 5.89
N ILE A 23 10.39 -12.72 5.58
CA ILE A 23 11.03 -13.63 4.60
C ILE A 23 10.85 -13.15 3.14
N PRO A 24 9.66 -12.66 2.70
CA PRO A 24 9.47 -12.26 1.31
C PRO A 24 10.34 -11.06 0.91
N ASP A 25 10.63 -10.96 -0.41
CA ASP A 25 11.33 -9.82 -0.99
C ASP A 25 10.60 -8.51 -0.68
N THR A 26 11.36 -7.51 -0.24
CA THR A 26 10.83 -6.18 0.13
C THR A 26 10.99 -5.15 -0.98
N SER A 27 11.62 -5.51 -2.10
CA SER A 27 11.76 -4.61 -3.25
C SER A 27 10.42 -4.41 -3.93
N ILE A 28 10.09 -3.17 -4.24
CA ILE A 28 8.84 -2.84 -4.95
C ILE A 28 9.11 -2.12 -6.26
N ILE A 29 8.26 -2.38 -7.24
CA ILE A 29 8.19 -1.63 -8.50
C ILE A 29 7.08 -0.57 -8.43
N ILE A 30 7.10 0.39 -9.35
CA ILE A 30 6.00 1.35 -9.51
C ILE A 30 4.75 0.56 -9.94
N PRO A 31 3.62 0.68 -9.23
CA PRO A 31 2.45 -0.18 -9.44
C PRO A 31 1.56 0.22 -10.63
N VAL A 32 2.11 0.89 -11.62
CA VAL A 32 1.43 1.25 -12.88
C VAL A 32 2.34 0.85 -14.03
N GLU A 33 1.79 0.14 -15.00
CA GLU A 33 2.52 -0.37 -16.18
C GLU A 33 3.19 0.78 -16.94
N ASN A 34 4.48 0.65 -17.24
CA ASN A 34 5.33 1.65 -17.92
C ASN A 34 5.48 3.00 -17.22
N ALA A 35 4.97 3.17 -16.00
CA ALA A 35 5.16 4.40 -15.25
C ALA A 35 6.60 4.57 -14.76
N ASN A 36 7.03 5.81 -14.68
CA ASN A 36 8.36 6.21 -14.26
C ASN A 36 8.31 7.44 -13.32
N ALA A 37 9.46 7.96 -12.94
CA ALA A 37 9.55 9.04 -11.95
C ALA A 37 8.98 10.40 -12.39
N SER A 38 8.62 10.58 -13.67
CA SER A 38 7.93 11.79 -14.16
C SER A 38 6.42 11.75 -13.96
N ASP A 39 5.85 10.56 -13.71
CA ASP A 39 4.42 10.35 -13.62
C ASP A 39 3.84 10.62 -12.21
N TYR A 40 4.70 11.01 -11.26
CA TYR A 40 4.29 11.39 -9.91
C TYR A 40 5.16 12.51 -9.33
N ASN A 41 4.58 13.28 -8.38
CA ASN A 41 5.32 14.29 -7.65
C ASN A 41 6.07 13.66 -6.48
N LYS A 42 7.42 13.75 -6.50
CA LYS A 42 8.31 13.20 -5.46
C LYS A 42 8.07 13.80 -4.06
N ALA A 43 7.48 15.00 -3.97
CA ALA A 43 7.16 15.67 -2.72
C ALA A 43 5.70 15.44 -2.26
N SER A 44 4.95 14.53 -2.90
CA SER A 44 3.52 14.35 -2.62
C SER A 44 3.24 13.62 -1.31
N PHE A 45 4.12 12.71 -0.88
CA PHE A 45 3.93 11.97 0.37
C PHE A 45 3.94 12.92 1.57
N TRP A 46 2.89 12.82 2.39
CA TRP A 46 2.63 13.64 3.57
C TRP A 46 2.43 15.14 3.28
N TYR A 47 2.20 15.51 2.01
CA TYR A 47 1.94 16.90 1.62
C TYR A 47 0.72 17.46 2.35
N TYR A 48 0.80 18.72 2.79
CA TYR A 48 -0.25 19.49 3.45
C TYR A 48 -0.40 20.86 2.79
N PRO A 49 -1.62 21.37 2.59
CA PRO A 49 -2.94 20.79 2.90
C PRO A 49 -3.44 19.80 1.83
N TRP A 50 -4.15 18.73 2.25
CA TRP A 50 -4.70 17.72 1.32
C TRP A 50 -6.18 17.45 1.58
N GLY A 51 -7.03 18.47 1.38
CA GLY A 51 -8.49 18.38 1.54
C GLY A 51 -8.94 17.71 2.83
N LYS A 52 -9.94 16.85 2.75
CA LYS A 52 -10.50 16.14 3.93
C LYS A 52 -9.52 15.17 4.61
N SER A 53 -8.51 14.69 3.90
CA SER A 53 -7.48 13.80 4.46
C SER A 53 -6.46 14.54 5.32
N ILE A 54 -6.44 15.87 5.24
CA ILE A 54 -5.48 16.78 5.90
C ILE A 54 -4.09 16.66 5.29
N THR A 55 -3.48 15.46 5.27
CA THR A 55 -2.21 15.16 4.61
C THR A 55 -2.39 14.08 3.55
N HIS A 56 -1.54 14.08 2.53
CA HIS A 56 -1.51 13.08 1.45
C HIS A 56 -0.72 11.85 1.91
N LYS A 57 -1.43 10.78 2.25
CA LYS A 57 -0.85 9.58 2.88
C LYS A 57 -0.32 8.54 1.88
N GLY A 58 0.01 8.96 0.67
CA GLY A 58 0.48 8.10 -0.41
C GLY A 58 1.15 8.90 -1.51
N VAL A 59 1.11 8.36 -2.71
CA VAL A 59 1.56 8.97 -3.96
C VAL A 59 0.47 8.81 -5.01
N ASP A 60 0.21 9.88 -5.77
CA ASP A 60 -0.67 9.83 -6.95
C ASP A 60 0.20 9.65 -8.19
N ILE A 61 -0.02 8.53 -8.91
CA ILE A 61 0.69 8.16 -10.13
C ILE A 61 -0.27 8.40 -11.29
N PHE A 62 0.00 9.44 -12.09
CA PHE A 62 -0.84 9.83 -13.21
C PHE A 62 -0.59 8.93 -14.41
N SER A 63 -1.68 8.48 -15.03
CA SER A 63 -1.63 7.61 -16.20
C SER A 63 -2.98 7.64 -16.91
N PRO A 64 -3.06 7.35 -18.22
CA PRO A 64 -4.32 7.27 -18.93
C PRO A 64 -5.33 6.33 -18.28
N LEU A 65 -6.62 6.66 -18.39
CA LEU A 65 -7.71 5.81 -17.90
C LEU A 65 -7.58 4.40 -18.51
N GLY A 66 -7.68 3.38 -17.67
CA GLY A 66 -7.59 1.97 -18.11
C GLY A 66 -6.16 1.41 -18.16
N THR A 67 -5.10 2.22 -17.92
CA THR A 67 -3.73 1.70 -17.80
C THR A 67 -3.68 0.64 -16.71
N LYS A 68 -2.95 -0.45 -16.97
CA LYS A 68 -2.86 -1.56 -16.03
C LYS A 68 -2.20 -1.15 -14.71
N VAL A 69 -2.84 -1.51 -13.62
CA VAL A 69 -2.25 -1.48 -12.28
C VAL A 69 -1.69 -2.86 -11.99
N ILE A 70 -0.42 -2.91 -11.60
CA ILE A 70 0.34 -4.14 -11.37
C ILE A 70 0.74 -4.27 -9.90
N ALA A 71 0.84 -5.50 -9.41
CA ALA A 71 1.31 -5.78 -8.06
C ALA A 71 2.78 -5.33 -7.90
N PRO A 72 3.10 -4.45 -6.94
CA PRO A 72 4.45 -3.92 -6.77
C PRO A 72 5.44 -4.94 -6.19
N CYS A 73 4.95 -5.96 -5.54
CA CYS A 73 5.66 -7.10 -4.97
C CYS A 73 4.73 -8.31 -4.92
N ASP A 74 5.25 -9.47 -4.54
CA ASP A 74 4.42 -10.62 -4.21
C ASP A 74 3.53 -10.31 -3.01
N GLY A 75 2.29 -10.84 -3.00
CA GLY A 75 1.39 -10.59 -1.89
C GLY A 75 0.04 -11.27 -1.99
N LEU A 76 -0.73 -11.16 -0.91
CA LEU A 76 -2.08 -11.68 -0.78
C LEU A 76 -3.10 -10.55 -0.92
N ILE A 77 -4.05 -10.67 -1.81
CA ILE A 77 -5.18 -9.73 -1.89
C ILE A 77 -6.06 -9.93 -0.65
N VAL A 78 -6.16 -8.89 0.17
CA VAL A 78 -6.96 -8.92 1.40
C VAL A 78 -8.38 -8.49 1.13
N LYS A 79 -8.55 -7.48 0.27
CA LYS A 79 -9.87 -6.88 0.01
C LYS A 79 -9.94 -6.21 -1.35
N THR A 80 -11.09 -6.36 -2.00
CA THR A 80 -11.53 -5.54 -3.12
C THR A 80 -12.87 -4.93 -2.74
N ALA A 81 -13.04 -3.62 -2.86
CA ALA A 81 -14.27 -2.95 -2.47
C ALA A 81 -14.37 -1.55 -3.09
N SER A 82 -15.44 -0.83 -2.77
CA SER A 82 -15.62 0.57 -3.14
C SER A 82 -16.09 1.40 -1.95
N ASN A 83 -15.67 2.66 -1.90
CA ASN A 83 -16.15 3.64 -0.93
C ASN A 83 -16.13 5.07 -1.51
N PRO A 84 -16.83 6.05 -0.89
CA PRO A 84 -16.92 7.41 -1.42
C PRO A 84 -15.57 8.15 -1.56
N PHE A 85 -14.53 7.77 -0.80
CA PHE A 85 -13.21 8.41 -0.87
C PHE A 85 -12.31 7.74 -1.90
N GLY A 86 -11.98 6.48 -1.70
CA GLY A 86 -11.05 5.74 -2.56
C GLY A 86 -11.66 5.30 -3.88
N GLY A 87 -12.99 5.43 -4.05
CA GLY A 87 -13.66 4.80 -5.18
C GLY A 87 -13.50 3.29 -5.12
N ASN A 88 -13.31 2.65 -6.27
CA ASN A 88 -12.92 1.25 -6.32
C ASN A 88 -11.48 1.12 -5.84
N TYR A 89 -11.24 0.14 -4.95
CA TYR A 89 -9.90 -0.06 -4.39
C TYR A 89 -9.56 -1.54 -4.17
N VAL A 90 -8.28 -1.81 -4.17
CA VAL A 90 -7.67 -3.10 -3.77
C VAL A 90 -6.79 -2.86 -2.56
N LEU A 91 -6.81 -3.80 -1.62
CA LEU A 91 -5.89 -3.87 -0.48
C LEU A 91 -5.12 -5.19 -0.56
N MET A 92 -3.80 -5.13 -0.60
CA MET A 92 -2.90 -6.27 -0.73
C MET A 92 -1.94 -6.32 0.46
N LEU A 93 -1.77 -7.48 1.07
CA LEU A 93 -0.77 -7.72 2.10
C LEU A 93 0.52 -8.22 1.46
N GLY A 94 1.59 -7.46 1.61
CA GLY A 94 2.93 -7.78 1.14
C GLY A 94 3.93 -8.06 2.28
N ALA A 95 5.21 -8.07 1.93
CA ALA A 95 6.32 -8.27 2.85
C ALA A 95 6.29 -7.30 4.04
N LYS A 96 6.85 -7.73 5.19
CA LYS A 96 6.94 -6.96 6.44
C LYS A 96 5.59 -6.52 7.00
N TRP A 97 4.53 -7.31 6.72
CA TRP A 97 3.17 -7.01 7.14
C TRP A 97 2.70 -5.63 6.68
N ARG A 98 3.11 -5.24 5.45
CA ARG A 98 2.71 -4.00 4.81
C ARG A 98 1.45 -4.20 4.00
N LEU A 99 0.49 -3.29 4.17
CA LEU A 99 -0.72 -3.25 3.39
C LEU A 99 -0.58 -2.21 2.27
N HIS A 100 -0.59 -2.68 1.04
CA HIS A 100 -0.55 -1.88 -0.17
C HIS A 100 -1.98 -1.53 -0.58
N TYR A 101 -2.29 -0.24 -0.65
CA TYR A 101 -3.61 0.28 -0.98
C TYR A 101 -3.58 0.94 -2.35
N PHE A 102 -4.45 0.48 -3.23
CA PHE A 102 -4.60 0.94 -4.60
C PHE A 102 -6.00 1.51 -4.75
N ALA A 103 -6.15 2.81 -5.01
CA ALA A 103 -7.44 3.49 -5.06
C ALA A 103 -7.70 4.23 -6.37
N HIS A 104 -8.93 4.73 -6.53
CA HIS A 104 -9.46 5.40 -7.71
C HIS A 104 -9.54 4.52 -8.96
N LEU A 105 -9.59 3.19 -8.76
CA LEU A 105 -9.53 2.21 -9.84
C LEU A 105 -10.77 2.29 -10.74
N ASN A 106 -10.55 2.10 -12.06
CA ASN A 106 -11.62 1.92 -13.04
C ASN A 106 -12.23 0.50 -12.94
N ALA A 107 -11.37 -0.50 -12.82
CA ALA A 107 -11.75 -1.90 -12.68
C ALA A 107 -10.77 -2.65 -11.77
N THR A 108 -11.25 -3.75 -11.16
CA THR A 108 -10.42 -4.69 -10.37
C THR A 108 -10.47 -6.05 -11.04
N TYR A 109 -9.33 -6.74 -11.14
CA TYR A 109 -9.19 -8.03 -11.81
C TYR A 109 -8.84 -9.16 -10.86
N THR A 110 -8.75 -8.86 -9.57
CA THR A 110 -8.43 -9.81 -8.49
C THR A 110 -9.60 -9.96 -7.54
N VAL A 111 -9.61 -11.06 -6.79
CA VAL A 111 -10.59 -11.34 -5.74
C VAL A 111 -9.89 -11.47 -4.39
N PRO A 112 -10.58 -11.23 -3.26
CA PRO A 112 -10.02 -11.46 -1.93
C PRO A 112 -9.46 -12.88 -1.78
N PHE A 113 -8.35 -12.98 -1.04
CA PHE A 113 -7.61 -14.22 -0.76
C PHE A 113 -6.87 -14.84 -1.96
N SER A 114 -6.81 -14.17 -3.13
CA SER A 114 -5.88 -14.57 -4.20
C SER A 114 -4.46 -14.12 -3.90
N TYR A 115 -3.49 -14.98 -4.15
CA TYR A 115 -2.07 -14.63 -4.15
C TYR A 115 -1.70 -14.08 -5.52
N VAL A 116 -0.92 -13.00 -5.54
CA VAL A 116 -0.46 -12.34 -6.76
C VAL A 116 1.05 -12.20 -6.76
N HIS A 117 1.65 -12.35 -7.94
CA HIS A 117 3.08 -12.16 -8.11
C HIS A 117 3.42 -10.73 -8.53
N LYS A 118 4.62 -10.29 -8.18
CA LYS A 118 5.19 -9.00 -8.60
C LYS A 118 5.09 -8.82 -10.12
N GLY A 119 4.49 -7.70 -10.54
CA GLY A 119 4.24 -7.41 -11.96
C GLY A 119 2.92 -7.97 -12.51
N GLU A 120 2.19 -8.78 -11.75
CA GLU A 120 0.88 -9.30 -12.16
C GLU A 120 -0.17 -8.18 -12.20
N VAL A 121 -1.03 -8.20 -13.21
CA VAL A 121 -2.09 -7.20 -13.38
C VAL A 121 -3.21 -7.46 -12.38
N ILE A 122 -3.47 -6.47 -11.52
CA ILE A 122 -4.48 -6.56 -10.44
C ILE A 122 -5.69 -5.65 -10.65
N ALA A 123 -5.53 -4.56 -11.43
CA ALA A 123 -6.58 -3.57 -11.63
C ALA A 123 -6.28 -2.69 -12.85
N ALA A 124 -7.10 -1.66 -13.07
CA ALA A 124 -6.87 -0.59 -14.04
C ALA A 124 -6.99 0.79 -13.41
N VAL A 125 -6.13 1.74 -13.83
CA VAL A 125 -6.16 3.15 -13.43
C VAL A 125 -7.52 3.76 -13.76
N GLY A 126 -8.04 4.53 -12.83
CA GLY A 126 -9.32 5.22 -12.96
C GLY A 126 -9.31 6.62 -12.39
N ASN A 127 -10.50 7.10 -12.08
CA ASN A 127 -10.75 8.36 -11.37
C ASN A 127 -12.00 8.25 -10.51
N THR A 128 -12.27 7.09 -9.93
CA THR A 128 -13.44 6.84 -9.09
C THR A 128 -13.32 7.45 -7.69
N GLY A 129 -14.42 7.51 -6.95
CA GLY A 129 -14.46 8.10 -5.61
C GLY A 129 -14.26 9.62 -5.65
N ASN A 130 -13.43 10.16 -4.75
CA ASN A 130 -13.16 11.60 -4.68
C ASN A 130 -12.22 12.12 -5.80
N ALA A 131 -11.73 11.22 -6.65
CA ALA A 131 -11.01 11.57 -7.88
C ALA A 131 -11.95 11.79 -9.08
N TYR A 132 -13.25 11.59 -8.92
CA TYR A 132 -14.21 11.81 -10.00
C TYR A 132 -14.10 13.24 -10.57
N GLY A 133 -14.03 13.35 -11.90
CA GLY A 133 -13.84 14.62 -12.61
C GLY A 133 -12.41 15.16 -12.61
N LYS A 134 -11.45 14.47 -12.04
CA LYS A 134 -10.02 14.82 -12.07
C LYS A 134 -9.27 13.97 -13.11
N ALA A 135 -8.03 14.36 -13.42
CA ALA A 135 -7.14 13.56 -14.25
C ALA A 135 -7.01 12.13 -13.68
N PRO A 136 -7.11 11.09 -14.53
CA PRO A 136 -6.97 9.71 -14.08
C PRO A 136 -5.60 9.48 -13.42
N HIS A 137 -5.60 8.78 -12.29
CA HIS A 137 -4.40 8.42 -11.54
C HIS A 137 -4.65 7.24 -10.63
N LEU A 138 -3.61 6.55 -10.28
CA LEU A 138 -3.59 5.61 -9.16
C LEU A 138 -3.17 6.36 -7.90
N HIS A 139 -4.03 6.43 -6.89
CA HIS A 139 -3.57 6.74 -5.53
C HIS A 139 -3.01 5.47 -4.90
N TYR A 140 -1.72 5.48 -4.57
CA TYR A 140 -1.03 4.35 -3.97
C TYR A 140 -0.45 4.69 -2.61
N ALA A 141 -0.83 3.94 -1.58
CA ALA A 141 -0.35 4.11 -0.21
C ALA A 141 0.13 2.79 0.39
N ILE A 142 1.08 2.87 1.31
CA ILE A 142 1.56 1.71 2.07
C ILE A 142 1.33 1.97 3.55
N TYR A 143 0.50 1.11 4.16
CA TYR A 143 0.30 1.05 5.60
C TYR A 143 1.21 -0.01 6.21
N THR A 144 1.59 0.16 7.46
CA THR A 144 2.31 -0.88 8.21
C THR A 144 1.51 -1.32 9.42
N MET A 145 1.49 -2.62 9.69
CA MET A 145 0.90 -3.17 10.93
C MET A 145 1.86 -3.06 12.11
N ILE A 146 3.15 -2.86 11.86
CA ILE A 146 4.21 -2.65 12.85
C ILE A 146 4.64 -1.18 12.78
N PRO A 147 4.45 -0.37 13.85
CA PRO A 147 4.70 1.07 13.78
C PRO A 147 6.20 1.40 13.67
N TYR A 148 6.53 2.32 12.77
CA TYR A 148 7.88 2.86 12.58
C TYR A 148 8.07 4.12 13.42
N LEU A 149 8.35 3.96 14.72
CA LEU A 149 8.41 5.08 15.68
C LEU A 149 9.37 6.22 15.28
N HIS A 150 10.45 5.90 14.56
CA HIS A 150 11.42 6.89 14.06
C HIS A 150 10.86 7.84 12.99
N GLN A 151 9.69 7.54 12.43
CA GLN A 151 9.02 8.41 11.43
C GLN A 151 8.14 9.47 12.08
N MET A 152 7.95 9.41 13.40
CA MET A 152 7.19 10.43 14.13
C MET A 152 7.91 11.77 14.06
N ASP A 153 7.18 12.84 13.74
CA ASP A 153 7.69 14.20 13.72
C ASP A 153 6.65 15.21 14.21
N THR A 154 6.99 16.50 14.18
CA THR A 154 6.14 17.61 14.63
C THR A 154 5.25 18.20 13.51
N CYS A 155 5.30 17.67 12.29
CA CYS A 155 4.48 18.15 11.20
C CYS A 155 3.00 17.81 11.40
N ARG A 156 2.13 18.35 10.53
CA ARG A 156 0.70 18.08 10.60
C ARG A 156 0.43 16.57 10.50
N GLN A 157 -0.26 16.00 11.48
CA GLN A 157 -0.48 14.55 11.66
C GLN A 157 0.81 13.71 11.80
N GLY A 158 1.91 14.31 12.25
CA GLY A 158 3.22 13.66 12.32
C GLY A 158 3.26 12.39 13.17
N ILE A 159 2.45 12.31 14.24
CA ILE A 159 2.29 11.08 15.04
C ILE A 159 1.73 9.94 14.19
N GLN A 160 0.85 10.22 13.22
CA GLN A 160 0.25 9.19 12.39
C GLN A 160 1.23 8.62 11.36
N LYS A 161 2.34 9.30 11.05
CA LYS A 161 3.36 8.82 10.11
C LYS A 161 3.91 7.44 10.46
N ILE A 162 3.93 7.08 11.75
CA ILE A 162 4.43 5.77 12.20
C ILE A 162 3.71 4.58 11.54
N TRP A 163 2.51 4.79 11.02
CA TRP A 163 1.68 3.77 10.37
C TRP A 163 1.76 3.81 8.83
N TYR A 164 2.54 4.72 8.26
CA TYR A 164 2.64 4.89 6.81
C TYR A 164 4.08 4.81 6.35
N ILE A 165 4.29 4.33 5.15
CA ILE A 165 5.59 4.26 4.52
C ILE A 165 5.53 5.08 3.24
N ASN A 166 6.55 5.90 3.00
CA ASN A 166 6.67 6.63 1.75
C ASN A 166 6.93 5.64 0.59
N PRO A 167 5.98 5.41 -0.32
CA PRO A 167 6.17 4.46 -1.41
C PRO A 167 7.33 4.87 -2.33
N ILE A 168 7.52 6.18 -2.52
CA ILE A 168 8.52 6.73 -3.44
C ILE A 168 9.95 6.33 -3.04
N GLU A 169 10.20 6.22 -1.73
CA GLU A 169 11.50 5.81 -1.21
C GLU A 169 11.81 4.32 -1.43
N LEU A 170 10.79 3.53 -1.76
CA LEU A 170 10.92 2.09 -1.97
C LEU A 170 10.98 1.70 -3.45
N PHE A 171 10.54 2.57 -4.36
CA PHE A 171 10.56 2.28 -5.78
C PHE A 171 11.98 2.03 -6.30
N GLY A 172 12.20 0.84 -6.89
CA GLY A 172 13.48 0.45 -7.49
C GLY A 172 14.62 0.18 -6.52
N LYS A 173 14.40 0.23 -5.19
CA LYS A 173 15.41 -0.24 -4.23
C LYS A 173 15.53 -1.77 -4.32
N LYS A 174 16.76 -2.24 -4.49
CA LYS A 174 17.15 -3.67 -4.39
C LYS A 174 17.43 -4.02 -2.94
#